data_342213e7e09373e461fbca9be1392edf
#
_entry.id   342213e7e09373e461fbca9be1392edf
#
_cell.length_a   1.000
_cell.length_b   1.000
_cell.length_c   1.000
_cell.angle_alpha   90.00
_cell.angle_beta   90.00
_cell.angle_gamma   90.00
#
_symmetry.space_group_name_H-M   'P 1'
#
loop_
_entity.id
_entity.type
_entity.pdbx_description
1 polymer ?
#
loop_
_entity_poly.entity_id
_entity_poly.type
_entity_poly.pdbx_seq_one_letter_code
_entity_poly.pdbx_strand_id
1 'polypeptide(L)'
;MSGNVLKQRASSHISIAEQITEGSISIKSVEEFKSILKIFPNDPALHKAYSALLIKQKHPGEAAKSYDKAARLFIDAGKILQAIDSKLLQWRIKSPSPREARSFYTTLHGGTYYESPLKSFFQRLTYQEMVAFVSKLARITATPGKMVKRTGQQEKDLFFVVSGSLRETVFRPLRKQDDTLFRKRASDLNENHFFGDVYPFKDKAASRSYIETTTRTELLRIAKSNLIKICKLYPNIELGLIDLYKIRKQSGNGKVRSSVRKIGRHQLPLRINLHIFTDANQKEPLILDGYSRDISIGGLCVILDGKYKSISSIYETVKTAKIEMSLPDEELALKVAGDIVWSREFNWKKKKIVALGFRFKKMSPKFQGMFFMMADSICYNGG
;
A
#
# COMPACT_ATOMS: atom_id res chain seq x y z
N MET A 1 -43.52 38.34 2.49
CA MET A 1 -43.54 37.25 3.48
C MET A 1 -42.33 36.39 3.25
N SER A 2 -41.27 36.63 4.02
CA SER A 2 -39.97 36.01 3.87
C SER A 2 -39.88 34.82 4.80
N GLY A 3 -39.87 33.60 4.25
CA GLY A 3 -39.69 32.36 5.00
C GLY A 3 -38.23 32.10 5.25
N ASN A 4 -37.76 32.36 6.48
CA ASN A 4 -36.47 31.97 6.99
C ASN A 4 -36.42 30.44 7.19
N VAL A 5 -35.82 29.71 6.26
CA VAL A 5 -35.47 28.31 6.47
C VAL A 5 -34.16 28.25 7.28
N LEU A 6 -34.31 28.17 8.59
CA LEU A 6 -33.22 27.80 9.51
C LEU A 6 -32.77 26.39 9.15
N LYS A 7 -31.62 26.27 8.46
CA LYS A 7 -30.87 25.02 8.36
C LYS A 7 -30.44 24.64 9.78
N GLN A 8 -31.16 23.73 10.42
CA GLN A 8 -30.69 23.01 11.58
C GLN A 8 -29.40 22.26 11.19
N ARG A 9 -28.25 22.77 11.64
CA ARG A 9 -27.04 21.98 11.71
C ARG A 9 -27.32 20.85 12.68
N ALA A 10 -27.43 19.63 12.17
CA ALA A 10 -27.39 18.43 12.99
C ALA A 10 -26.08 18.50 13.81
N SER A 11 -26.20 18.73 15.11
CA SER A 11 -25.09 18.58 16.06
C SER A 11 -24.72 17.10 16.03
N SER A 12 -23.64 16.74 15.35
CA SER A 12 -23.04 15.43 15.45
C SER A 12 -22.62 15.25 16.91
N HIS A 13 -23.34 14.42 17.65
CA HIS A 13 -22.94 14.02 19.00
C HIS A 13 -21.59 13.30 18.90
N ILE A 14 -20.50 14.02 19.21
CA ILE A 14 -19.16 13.44 19.29
C ILE A 14 -19.20 12.47 20.47
N SER A 15 -18.82 11.20 20.22
CA SER A 15 -18.82 10.19 21.27
C SER A 15 -17.78 10.51 22.36
N ILE A 16 -18.01 10.03 23.59
CA ILE A 16 -17.03 10.17 24.69
C ILE A 16 -15.66 9.62 24.27
N ALA A 17 -15.65 8.50 23.51
CA ALA A 17 -14.43 7.91 22.99
C ALA A 17 -13.69 8.87 22.02
N GLU A 18 -14.41 9.56 21.15
CA GLU A 18 -13.83 10.58 20.25
C GLU A 18 -13.29 11.77 21.05
N GLN A 19 -14.03 12.26 22.05
CA GLN A 19 -13.59 13.38 22.91
C GLN A 19 -12.30 13.06 23.68
N ILE A 20 -12.15 11.82 24.17
CA ILE A 20 -10.92 11.36 24.83
C ILE A 20 -9.78 11.28 23.82
N THR A 21 -10.00 10.74 22.62
CA THR A 21 -8.96 10.56 21.62
C THR A 21 -8.52 11.88 20.99
N GLU A 22 -9.43 12.83 20.83
CA GLU A 22 -9.14 14.20 20.39
C GLU A 22 -8.46 15.05 21.46
N GLY A 23 -8.55 14.61 22.74
CA GLY A 23 -7.96 15.31 23.88
C GLY A 23 -8.85 16.39 24.50
N SER A 24 -10.13 16.47 24.12
CA SER A 24 -11.13 17.36 24.73
C SER A 24 -11.46 16.91 26.14
N ILE A 25 -11.43 15.61 26.42
CA ILE A 25 -11.52 15.01 27.74
C ILE A 25 -10.15 14.40 28.09
N SER A 26 -9.57 14.85 29.19
CA SER A 26 -8.28 14.35 29.69
C SER A 26 -8.49 13.43 30.88
N ILE A 27 -8.20 12.14 30.71
CA ILE A 27 -8.22 11.14 31.77
C ILE A 27 -6.79 11.00 32.33
N LYS A 28 -6.63 11.16 33.64
CA LYS A 28 -5.31 11.10 34.30
C LYS A 28 -5.10 9.82 35.11
N SER A 29 -6.18 9.14 35.50
CA SER A 29 -6.15 7.92 36.31
C SER A 29 -6.24 6.68 35.45
N VAL A 30 -5.41 5.67 35.74
CA VAL A 30 -5.44 4.36 35.12
C VAL A 30 -6.74 3.62 35.44
N GLU A 31 -7.20 3.72 36.67
CA GLU A 31 -8.42 3.08 37.19
C GLU A 31 -9.66 3.65 36.50
N GLU A 32 -9.73 4.96 36.36
CA GLU A 32 -10.81 5.65 35.66
C GLU A 32 -10.83 5.18 34.16
N PHE A 33 -9.66 5.14 33.54
CA PHE A 33 -9.59 4.68 32.14
C PHE A 33 -9.96 3.21 31.97
N LYS A 34 -9.55 2.34 32.95
CA LYS A 34 -9.98 0.93 32.97
C LYS A 34 -11.50 0.80 33.05
N SER A 35 -12.16 1.67 33.82
CA SER A 35 -13.63 1.67 33.92
C SER A 35 -14.29 2.05 32.60
N ILE A 36 -13.72 3.01 31.86
CA ILE A 36 -14.19 3.35 30.49
C ILE A 36 -13.99 2.19 29.54
N LEU A 37 -12.84 1.49 29.59
CA LEU A 37 -12.57 0.33 28.76
C LEU A 37 -13.47 -0.88 29.08
N LYS A 38 -14.05 -0.96 30.28
CA LYS A 38 -15.09 -1.97 30.59
C LYS A 38 -16.40 -1.67 29.84
N ILE A 39 -16.72 -0.39 29.62
CA ILE A 39 -17.91 0.05 28.87
C ILE A 39 -17.68 -0.10 27.36
N PHE A 40 -16.47 0.22 26.88
CA PHE A 40 -16.08 0.20 25.47
C PHE A 40 -14.89 -0.75 25.23
N PRO A 41 -15.05 -2.08 25.45
CA PRO A 41 -13.93 -3.03 25.45
C PRO A 41 -13.28 -3.26 24.08
N ASN A 42 -13.98 -2.92 23.00
CA ASN A 42 -13.54 -3.13 21.63
C ASN A 42 -13.28 -1.83 20.86
N ASP A 43 -13.14 -0.70 21.56
CA ASP A 43 -12.76 0.56 20.92
C ASP A 43 -11.23 0.63 20.76
N PRO A 44 -10.69 0.58 19.52
CA PRO A 44 -9.25 0.57 19.28
C PRO A 44 -8.57 1.89 19.66
N ALA A 45 -9.27 3.02 19.51
CA ALA A 45 -8.71 4.34 19.79
C ALA A 45 -8.56 4.55 21.31
N LEU A 46 -9.52 4.07 22.10
CA LEU A 46 -9.42 4.06 23.56
C LEU A 46 -8.29 3.16 24.05
N HIS A 47 -8.10 1.96 23.51
CA HIS A 47 -6.95 1.11 23.85
C HIS A 47 -5.62 1.79 23.54
N LYS A 48 -5.52 2.50 22.40
CA LYS A 48 -4.34 3.28 22.04
C LYS A 48 -4.10 4.44 22.99
N ALA A 49 -5.14 5.19 23.35
CA ALA A 49 -5.05 6.30 24.33
C ALA A 49 -4.69 5.81 25.73
N TYR A 50 -5.28 4.70 26.17
CA TYR A 50 -4.94 4.03 27.42
C TYR A 50 -3.46 3.63 27.48
N SER A 51 -2.94 3.04 26.39
CA SER A 51 -1.52 2.69 26.30
C SER A 51 -0.63 3.92 26.46
N ALA A 52 -1.01 5.06 25.85
CA ALA A 52 -0.26 6.30 26.00
C ALA A 52 -0.26 6.83 27.46
N LEU A 53 -1.37 6.66 28.18
CA LEU A 53 -1.45 6.98 29.61
C LEU A 53 -0.54 6.05 30.44
N LEU A 54 -0.57 4.74 30.17
CA LEU A 54 0.28 3.75 30.83
C LEU A 54 1.78 4.05 30.65
N ILE A 55 2.19 4.50 29.46
CA ILE A 55 3.59 4.93 29.23
C ILE A 55 3.94 6.12 30.11
N LYS A 56 3.06 7.13 30.20
CA LYS A 56 3.29 8.30 31.09
C LYS A 56 3.41 7.89 32.56
N GLN A 57 2.69 6.86 32.96
CA GLN A 57 2.71 6.34 34.34
C GLN A 57 3.74 5.23 34.57
N LYS A 58 4.68 5.02 33.61
CA LYS A 58 5.78 4.06 33.71
C LYS A 58 5.36 2.57 33.79
N HIS A 59 4.22 2.22 33.15
CA HIS A 59 3.74 0.84 32.99
C HIS A 59 3.94 0.31 31.55
N PRO A 60 5.19 0.17 31.03
CA PRO A 60 5.43 -0.15 29.64
C PRO A 60 4.92 -1.55 29.22
N GLY A 61 4.96 -2.52 30.14
CA GLY A 61 4.50 -3.88 29.85
C GLY A 61 2.99 -3.97 29.56
N GLU A 62 2.16 -3.27 30.37
CA GLU A 62 0.72 -3.19 30.12
C GLU A 62 0.42 -2.34 28.88
N ALA A 63 1.17 -1.25 28.68
CA ALA A 63 1.04 -0.42 27.50
C ALA A 63 1.28 -1.21 26.21
N ALA A 64 2.31 -2.06 26.15
CA ALA A 64 2.62 -2.90 25.01
C ALA A 64 1.46 -3.88 24.68
N LYS A 65 0.86 -4.49 25.71
CA LYS A 65 -0.30 -5.38 25.53
C LYS A 65 -1.52 -4.63 25.00
N SER A 66 -1.77 -3.42 25.51
CA SER A 66 -2.91 -2.61 25.08
C SER A 66 -2.71 -2.04 23.66
N TYR A 67 -1.47 -1.68 23.26
CA TYR A 67 -1.16 -1.32 21.86
C TYR A 67 -1.37 -2.51 20.92
N ASP A 68 -0.99 -3.74 21.31
CA ASP A 68 -1.24 -4.93 20.52
C ASP A 68 -2.74 -5.17 20.31
N LYS A 69 -3.54 -5.02 21.37
CA LYS A 69 -4.99 -5.11 21.29
C LYS A 69 -5.57 -4.04 20.39
N ALA A 70 -5.12 -2.78 20.52
CA ALA A 70 -5.52 -1.68 19.64
C ALA A 70 -5.23 -2.00 18.17
N ALA A 71 -4.04 -2.52 17.86
CA ALA A 71 -3.67 -2.88 16.48
C ALA A 71 -4.61 -3.93 15.88
N ARG A 72 -4.96 -4.99 16.63
CA ARG A 72 -5.91 -6.02 16.18
C ARG A 72 -7.29 -5.44 15.94
N LEU A 73 -7.81 -4.67 16.90
CA LEU A 73 -9.12 -4.02 16.77
C LEU A 73 -9.17 -3.03 15.59
N PHE A 74 -8.06 -2.33 15.29
CA PHE A 74 -7.97 -1.49 14.10
C PHE A 74 -7.99 -2.31 12.81
N ILE A 75 -7.38 -3.51 12.77
CA ILE A 75 -7.50 -4.43 11.64
C ILE A 75 -8.95 -4.85 11.45
N ASP A 76 -9.63 -5.27 12.51
CA ASP A 76 -11.03 -5.68 12.49
C ASP A 76 -11.95 -4.53 12.04
N ALA A 77 -11.60 -3.28 12.42
CA ALA A 77 -12.30 -2.07 11.97
C ALA A 77 -11.89 -1.60 10.55
N GLY A 78 -11.05 -2.33 9.82
CA GLY A 78 -10.60 -1.98 8.48
C GLY A 78 -9.63 -0.78 8.39
N LYS A 79 -8.97 -0.40 9.50
CA LYS A 79 -8.11 0.79 9.63
C LYS A 79 -6.62 0.43 9.62
N ILE A 80 -6.07 0.20 8.41
CA ILE A 80 -4.72 -0.36 8.20
C ILE A 80 -3.59 0.53 8.76
N LEU A 81 -3.65 1.86 8.55
CA LEU A 81 -2.60 2.77 9.02
C LEU A 81 -2.58 2.89 10.55
N GLN A 82 -3.77 2.92 11.18
CA GLN A 82 -3.91 2.96 12.63
C GLN A 82 -3.40 1.68 13.28
N ALA A 83 -3.61 0.53 12.63
CA ALA A 83 -3.06 -0.75 13.07
C ALA A 83 -1.52 -0.74 13.02
N ILE A 84 -0.94 -0.28 11.91
CA ILE A 84 0.52 -0.14 11.75
C ILE A 84 1.09 0.83 12.78
N ASP A 85 0.46 2.00 12.99
CA ASP A 85 0.90 2.98 13.98
C ASP A 85 0.89 2.41 15.41
N SER A 86 -0.16 1.68 15.77
CA SER A 86 -0.28 1.02 17.08
C SER A 86 0.82 -0.04 17.27
N LYS A 87 1.14 -0.83 16.23
CA LYS A 87 2.25 -1.79 16.26
C LYS A 87 3.60 -1.11 16.36
N LEU A 88 3.84 -0.01 15.66
CA LEU A 88 5.06 0.77 15.79
C LEU A 88 5.26 1.29 17.22
N LEU A 89 4.18 1.75 17.87
CA LEU A 89 4.22 2.19 19.27
C LEU A 89 4.55 1.02 20.21
N GLN A 90 3.95 -0.15 20.00
CA GLN A 90 4.27 -1.36 20.75
C GLN A 90 5.74 -1.74 20.59
N TRP A 91 6.24 -1.79 19.34
CA TRP A 91 7.61 -2.21 19.02
C TRP A 91 8.70 -1.24 19.47
N ARG A 92 8.34 0.02 19.75
CA ARG A 92 9.24 0.96 20.43
C ARG A 92 9.43 0.64 21.90
N ILE A 93 8.45 0.01 22.54
CA ILE A 93 8.54 -0.42 23.94
C ILE A 93 9.33 -1.73 24.03
N LYS A 94 9.03 -2.67 23.13
CA LYS A 94 9.66 -3.98 23.08
C LYS A 94 9.84 -4.38 21.62
N SER A 95 11.07 -4.60 21.20
CA SER A 95 11.38 -5.09 19.86
C SER A 95 10.64 -6.40 19.57
N PRO A 96 10.02 -6.54 18.39
CA PRO A 96 9.26 -7.74 18.06
C PRO A 96 10.17 -8.94 17.87
N SER A 97 9.70 -10.12 18.30
CA SER A 97 10.28 -11.38 17.84
C SER A 97 9.91 -11.64 16.36
N PRO A 98 10.68 -12.43 15.61
CA PRO A 98 10.31 -12.81 14.23
C PRO A 98 8.91 -13.44 14.14
N ARG A 99 8.54 -14.26 15.14
CA ARG A 99 7.21 -14.87 15.23
C ARG A 99 6.09 -13.83 15.37
N GLU A 100 6.31 -12.84 16.22
CA GLU A 100 5.35 -11.76 16.48
C GLU A 100 5.16 -10.87 15.24
N ALA A 101 6.27 -10.49 14.59
CA ALA A 101 6.23 -9.72 13.36
C ALA A 101 5.52 -10.48 12.23
N ARG A 102 5.76 -11.79 12.08
CA ARG A 102 5.08 -12.66 11.10
C ARG A 102 3.59 -12.81 11.42
N SER A 103 3.23 -12.98 12.69
CA SER A 103 1.83 -13.03 13.12
C SER A 103 1.09 -11.74 12.79
N PHE A 104 1.69 -10.58 13.04
CA PHE A 104 1.11 -9.29 12.67
C PHE A 104 0.93 -9.16 11.15
N TYR A 105 1.94 -9.54 10.36
CA TYR A 105 1.84 -9.57 8.90
C TYR A 105 0.67 -10.41 8.41
N THR A 106 0.54 -11.65 8.91
CA THR A 106 -0.56 -12.56 8.54
C THR A 106 -1.92 -11.98 8.90
N THR A 107 -2.07 -11.42 10.10
CA THR A 107 -3.32 -10.81 10.55
C THR A 107 -3.66 -9.58 9.69
N LEU A 108 -2.66 -8.73 9.38
CA LEU A 108 -2.85 -7.56 8.54
C LEU A 108 -3.28 -7.93 7.12
N HIS A 109 -2.72 -9.00 6.53
CA HIS A 109 -3.10 -9.46 5.19
C HIS A 109 -4.47 -10.16 5.15
N GLY A 110 -4.87 -10.83 6.23
CA GLY A 110 -6.19 -11.45 6.38
C GLY A 110 -7.32 -10.49 6.69
N GLY A 111 -7.01 -9.25 7.06
CA GLY A 111 -8.01 -8.25 7.45
C GLY A 111 -8.86 -7.76 6.26
N THR A 112 -10.11 -7.40 6.56
CA THR A 112 -11.01 -6.76 5.59
C THR A 112 -10.93 -5.26 5.74
N TYR A 113 -10.47 -4.57 4.72
CA TYR A 113 -10.27 -3.12 4.72
C TYR A 113 -11.16 -2.43 3.70
N TYR A 114 -11.49 -1.17 3.97
CA TYR A 114 -12.09 -0.30 2.98
C TYR A 114 -11.19 -0.15 1.76
N GLU A 115 -11.79 -0.12 0.57
CA GLU A 115 -11.04 0.06 -0.67
C GLU A 115 -10.32 1.41 -0.66
N SER A 116 -9.01 1.35 -0.63
CA SER A 116 -8.15 2.53 -0.66
C SER A 116 -6.85 2.23 -1.41
N PRO A 117 -6.18 3.25 -1.95
CA PRO A 117 -4.87 3.07 -2.56
C PRO A 117 -3.84 2.47 -1.59
N LEU A 118 -3.90 2.84 -0.33
CA LEU A 118 -2.99 2.35 0.71
C LEU A 118 -3.26 0.90 1.07
N LYS A 119 -4.53 0.45 1.10
CA LYS A 119 -4.86 -0.97 1.22
C LYS A 119 -4.15 -1.78 0.15
N SER A 120 -4.34 -1.40 -1.12
CA SER A 120 -3.72 -2.08 -2.25
C SER A 120 -2.19 -2.04 -2.19
N PHE A 121 -1.60 -0.98 -1.66
CA PHE A 121 -0.16 -0.89 -1.45
C PHE A 121 0.32 -1.87 -0.38
N PHE A 122 -0.24 -1.83 0.83
CA PHE A 122 0.22 -2.66 1.94
C PHE A 122 -0.09 -4.15 1.75
N GLN A 123 -1.22 -4.51 1.15
CA GLN A 123 -1.59 -5.90 0.90
C GLN A 123 -0.77 -6.59 -0.20
N ARG A 124 -0.03 -5.86 -1.01
CA ARG A 124 0.87 -6.44 -2.02
C ARG A 124 2.29 -6.70 -1.50
N LEU A 125 2.66 -6.12 -0.36
CA LEU A 125 3.99 -6.30 0.20
C LEU A 125 4.15 -7.71 0.76
N THR A 126 5.28 -8.37 0.48
CA THR A 126 5.68 -9.59 1.16
C THR A 126 6.02 -9.29 2.62
N TYR A 127 6.22 -10.33 3.42
CA TYR A 127 6.60 -10.17 4.83
C TYR A 127 7.88 -9.33 4.99
N GLN A 128 8.92 -9.62 4.23
CA GLN A 128 10.20 -8.90 4.32
C GLN A 128 10.08 -7.46 3.84
N GLU A 129 9.36 -7.21 2.75
CA GLU A 129 9.06 -5.87 2.26
C GLU A 129 8.28 -5.04 3.28
N MET A 130 7.26 -5.65 3.89
CA MET A 130 6.48 -5.00 4.94
C MET A 130 7.36 -4.62 6.13
N VAL A 131 8.18 -5.55 6.63
CA VAL A 131 9.10 -5.28 7.75
C VAL A 131 10.09 -4.18 7.39
N ALA A 132 10.71 -4.25 6.20
CA ALA A 132 11.65 -3.25 5.73
C ALA A 132 11.01 -1.86 5.63
N PHE A 133 9.78 -1.78 5.07
CA PHE A 133 9.06 -0.53 4.92
C PHE A 133 8.63 0.05 6.28
N VAL A 134 7.95 -0.75 7.10
CA VAL A 134 7.41 -0.33 8.41
C VAL A 134 8.53 0.08 9.38
N SER A 135 9.70 -0.60 9.36
CA SER A 135 10.85 -0.26 10.21
C SER A 135 11.43 1.13 9.94
N LYS A 136 11.17 1.71 8.78
CA LYS A 136 11.64 3.06 8.40
C LYS A 136 10.60 4.15 8.58
N LEU A 137 9.39 3.80 9.02
CA LEU A 137 8.35 4.77 9.35
C LEU A 137 8.67 5.49 10.65
N ALA A 138 8.57 6.81 10.63
CA ALA A 138 8.64 7.67 11.79
C ALA A 138 7.26 8.28 12.08
N ARG A 139 6.83 8.27 13.33
CA ARG A 139 5.57 8.87 13.77
C ARG A 139 5.76 10.35 14.07
N ILE A 140 4.81 11.17 13.63
CA ILE A 140 4.72 12.61 13.91
C ILE A 140 3.31 12.91 14.41
N THR A 141 3.22 13.77 15.43
CA THR A 141 1.97 14.37 15.89
C THR A 141 2.05 15.87 15.68
N ALA A 142 0.96 16.48 15.23
CA ALA A 142 0.85 17.90 14.98
C ALA A 142 -0.45 18.45 15.56
N THR A 143 -0.36 19.63 16.19
CA THR A 143 -1.51 20.41 16.66
C THR A 143 -2.22 21.09 15.49
N PRO A 144 -3.49 21.49 15.64
CA PRO A 144 -4.18 22.30 14.62
C PRO A 144 -3.40 23.56 14.26
N GLY A 145 -3.45 23.99 13.00
CA GLY A 145 -2.70 25.14 12.49
C GLY A 145 -1.21 24.91 12.28
N LYS A 146 -0.72 23.68 12.50
CA LYS A 146 0.71 23.37 12.27
C LYS A 146 0.99 23.19 10.78
N MET A 147 1.93 23.96 10.29
CA MET A 147 2.45 23.78 8.93
C MET A 147 3.34 22.55 8.84
N VAL A 148 2.93 21.59 7.99
CA VAL A 148 3.67 20.35 7.74
C VAL A 148 4.57 20.48 6.50
N LYS A 149 4.14 21.26 5.51
CA LYS A 149 4.84 21.41 4.24
C LYS A 149 4.68 22.82 3.68
N ARG A 150 5.76 23.40 3.14
CA ARG A 150 5.78 24.73 2.51
C ARG A 150 5.99 24.63 1.01
N THR A 151 5.32 25.50 0.25
CA THR A 151 5.61 25.70 -1.18
C THR A 151 7.06 26.10 -1.38
N GLY A 152 7.71 25.58 -2.42
CA GLY A 152 9.12 25.82 -2.71
C GLY A 152 10.12 25.00 -1.88
N GLN A 153 9.68 24.37 -0.80
CA GLN A 153 10.54 23.50 0.01
C GLN A 153 10.86 22.20 -0.73
N GLN A 154 12.08 21.70 -0.59
CA GLN A 154 12.49 20.42 -1.17
C GLN A 154 11.66 19.26 -0.64
N GLU A 155 11.20 18.40 -1.55
CA GLU A 155 10.46 17.17 -1.21
C GLU A 155 11.39 16.11 -0.63
N LYS A 156 11.34 15.94 0.69
CA LYS A 156 12.23 15.03 1.43
C LYS A 156 11.52 13.83 2.03
N ASP A 157 10.20 13.90 2.20
CA ASP A 157 9.44 12.92 2.96
C ASP A 157 8.13 12.55 2.26
N LEU A 158 7.73 11.29 2.40
CA LEU A 158 6.39 10.79 2.11
C LEU A 158 5.64 10.63 3.43
N PHE A 159 4.43 11.16 3.49
CA PHE A 159 3.57 11.18 4.68
C PHE A 159 2.30 10.39 4.43
N PHE A 160 1.82 9.69 5.47
CA PHE A 160 0.54 9.00 5.53
C PHE A 160 -0.27 9.55 6.69
N VAL A 161 -1.54 9.87 6.44
CA VAL A 161 -2.44 10.43 7.46
C VAL A 161 -3.06 9.27 8.26
N VAL A 162 -2.64 9.10 9.50
CA VAL A 162 -3.15 8.07 10.42
C VAL A 162 -4.47 8.51 11.02
N SER A 163 -4.54 9.75 11.53
CA SER A 163 -5.76 10.33 12.10
C SER A 163 -5.74 11.84 11.95
N GLY A 164 -6.91 12.46 12.06
CA GLY A 164 -7.08 13.90 11.89
C GLY A 164 -7.18 14.32 10.41
N SER A 165 -7.11 15.62 10.16
CA SER A 165 -7.24 16.23 8.85
C SER A 165 -6.26 17.36 8.62
N LEU A 166 -5.87 17.52 7.34
CA LEU A 166 -5.00 18.59 6.87
C LEU A 166 -5.64 19.23 5.64
N ARG A 167 -5.27 20.46 5.37
CA ARG A 167 -5.63 21.19 4.16
C ARG A 167 -4.41 21.33 3.26
N GLU A 168 -4.49 20.74 2.07
CA GLU A 168 -3.51 20.92 1.00
C GLU A 168 -3.97 22.09 0.09
N THR A 169 -3.12 23.08 -0.08
CA THR A 169 -3.31 24.18 -1.02
C THR A 169 -2.26 24.09 -2.11
N VAL A 170 -2.69 23.93 -3.36
CA VAL A 170 -1.83 23.85 -4.54
C VAL A 170 -1.95 25.13 -5.33
N PHE A 171 -0.80 25.72 -5.70
CA PHE A 171 -0.72 26.88 -6.58
C PHE A 171 -0.32 26.41 -7.98
N ARG A 172 -1.17 26.67 -8.98
CA ARG A 172 -0.88 26.35 -10.39
C ARG A 172 -0.84 27.64 -11.20
N PRO A 173 0.19 27.89 -12.02
CA PRO A 173 0.19 29.03 -12.92
C PRO A 173 -0.99 28.92 -13.89
N LEU A 174 -1.68 30.01 -14.14
CA LEU A 174 -2.82 30.08 -15.06
C LEU A 174 -2.39 29.97 -16.52
N ARG A 175 -1.19 30.47 -16.85
CA ARG A 175 -0.57 30.34 -18.16
C ARG A 175 0.85 29.82 -18.03
N LYS A 176 1.33 29.04 -19.00
CA LYS A 176 2.69 28.49 -18.99
C LYS A 176 3.80 29.55 -19.08
N GLN A 177 3.46 30.75 -19.52
CA GLN A 177 4.40 31.86 -19.75
C GLN A 177 4.28 33.02 -18.76
N ASP A 178 3.29 33.00 -17.85
CA ASP A 178 3.05 34.06 -16.90
C ASP A 178 3.03 33.50 -15.48
N ASP A 179 4.15 33.65 -14.78
CA ASP A 179 4.34 33.17 -13.40
C ASP A 179 3.63 34.04 -12.34
N THR A 180 2.90 35.11 -12.75
CA THR A 180 2.28 36.07 -11.82
C THR A 180 0.85 35.70 -11.44
N LEU A 181 0.14 34.92 -12.28
CA LEU A 181 -1.25 34.53 -12.05
C LEU A 181 -1.36 33.05 -11.67
N PHE A 182 -1.69 32.77 -10.41
CA PHE A 182 -1.85 31.42 -9.88
C PHE A 182 -3.31 31.08 -9.59
N ARG A 183 -3.74 29.88 -9.99
CA ARG A 183 -5.00 29.30 -9.53
C ARG A 183 -4.75 28.55 -8.23
N LYS A 184 -5.35 29.03 -7.13
CA LYS A 184 -5.37 28.36 -5.84
C LYS A 184 -6.42 27.24 -5.85
N ARG A 185 -6.03 26.01 -5.52
CA ARG A 185 -6.94 24.90 -5.28
C ARG A 185 -6.65 24.34 -3.89
N ALA A 186 -7.68 24.29 -3.05
CA ALA A 186 -7.61 23.64 -1.74
C ALA A 186 -8.31 22.28 -1.78
N SER A 187 -7.77 21.31 -1.08
CA SER A 187 -8.37 19.98 -0.85
C SER A 187 -8.03 19.50 0.55
N ASP A 188 -8.94 18.76 1.15
CA ASP A 188 -8.71 18.19 2.46
C ASP A 188 -8.05 16.81 2.32
N LEU A 189 -7.08 16.55 3.20
CA LEU A 189 -6.40 15.28 3.37
C LEU A 189 -6.83 14.68 4.70
N ASN A 190 -7.54 13.56 4.63
CA ASN A 190 -8.10 12.86 5.79
C ASN A 190 -7.39 11.53 6.02
N GLU A 191 -7.85 10.74 6.98
CA GLU A 191 -7.36 9.38 7.24
C GLU A 191 -7.19 8.57 5.94
N ASN A 192 -6.15 7.77 5.88
CA ASN A 192 -5.77 6.96 4.72
C ASN A 192 -5.39 7.75 3.45
N HIS A 193 -5.23 9.08 3.53
CA HIS A 193 -4.57 9.84 2.49
C HIS A 193 -3.05 9.83 2.68
N PHE A 194 -2.33 10.14 1.61
CA PHE A 194 -0.88 10.33 1.63
C PHE A 194 -0.48 11.57 0.84
N PHE A 195 0.66 12.17 1.17
CA PHE A 195 1.19 13.34 0.49
C PHE A 195 2.73 13.39 0.55
N GLY A 196 3.33 14.25 -0.26
CA GLY A 196 4.78 14.33 -0.48
C GLY A 196 5.14 13.85 -1.88
N ASP A 197 5.73 14.71 -2.73
CA ASP A 197 6.05 14.40 -4.13
C ASP A 197 7.49 13.88 -4.26
N VAL A 198 7.83 12.84 -3.47
CA VAL A 198 9.17 12.25 -3.44
C VAL A 198 9.47 11.34 -4.63
N TYR A 199 8.44 10.85 -5.33
CA TYR A 199 8.58 9.98 -6.49
C TYR A 199 8.16 10.71 -7.78
N PRO A 200 8.85 10.56 -8.93
CA PRO A 200 10.12 9.84 -9.12
C PRO A 200 11.26 10.51 -8.34
N PHE A 201 12.21 9.74 -7.87
CA PHE A 201 13.29 10.15 -6.94
C PHE A 201 14.27 11.21 -7.53
N LYS A 202 13.74 12.29 -8.09
CA LYS A 202 14.52 13.41 -8.63
C LYS A 202 15.08 14.30 -7.52
N ASP A 203 16.34 14.66 -7.61
CA ASP A 203 17.06 15.29 -6.49
C ASP A 203 16.58 16.69 -6.10
N LYS A 204 15.98 17.44 -7.00
CA LYS A 204 15.59 18.85 -6.78
C LYS A 204 14.08 19.10 -6.95
N ALA A 205 13.24 18.12 -6.62
CA ALA A 205 11.79 18.36 -6.66
C ALA A 205 11.39 19.32 -5.55
N ALA A 206 10.95 20.53 -5.91
CA ALA A 206 10.37 21.49 -4.97
C ALA A 206 8.87 21.28 -4.85
N SER A 207 8.34 21.43 -3.63
CA SER A 207 6.92 21.34 -3.35
C SER A 207 6.13 22.44 -4.07
N ARG A 208 5.04 22.02 -4.70
CA ARG A 208 4.04 22.93 -5.29
C ARG A 208 2.83 23.16 -4.38
N SER A 209 2.84 22.55 -3.22
CA SER A 209 1.74 22.63 -2.28
C SER A 209 2.20 23.14 -0.91
N TYR A 210 1.26 23.78 -0.25
CA TYR A 210 1.30 24.16 1.15
C TYR A 210 0.34 23.23 1.90
N ILE A 211 0.77 22.64 3.01
CA ILE A 211 -0.04 21.72 3.80
C ILE A 211 -0.02 22.11 5.27
N GLU A 212 -1.20 22.30 5.83
CA GLU A 212 -1.44 22.69 7.21
C GLU A 212 -2.46 21.76 7.85
N THR A 213 -2.27 21.43 9.12
CA THR A 213 -3.22 20.62 9.90
C THR A 213 -4.45 21.46 10.26
N THR A 214 -5.65 20.92 10.04
CA THR A 214 -6.91 21.55 10.46
C THR A 214 -7.41 21.03 11.80
N THR A 215 -7.03 19.80 12.15
CA THR A 215 -7.29 19.20 13.46
C THR A 215 -5.99 18.66 14.06
N ARG A 216 -6.03 18.17 15.30
CA ARG A 216 -4.93 17.36 15.84
C ARG A 216 -4.71 16.15 14.94
N THR A 217 -3.50 15.99 14.41
CA THR A 217 -3.19 15.04 13.35
C THR A 217 -2.03 14.14 13.73
N GLU A 218 -2.17 12.85 13.45
CA GLU A 218 -1.10 11.86 13.55
C GLU A 218 -0.69 11.42 12.13
N LEU A 219 0.61 11.42 11.89
CA LEU A 219 1.21 11.09 10.60
C LEU A 219 2.27 10.00 10.77
N LEU A 220 2.35 9.10 9.79
CA LEU A 220 3.54 8.29 9.56
C LEU A 220 4.35 8.92 8.43
N ARG A 221 5.66 9.03 8.63
CA ARG A 221 6.60 9.64 7.69
C ARG A 221 7.69 8.66 7.31
N ILE A 222 8.05 8.63 6.04
CA ILE A 222 9.27 7.95 5.58
C ILE A 222 10.12 8.90 4.76
N ALA A 223 11.41 8.98 5.09
CA ALA A 223 12.35 9.84 4.38
C ALA A 223 12.63 9.29 2.96
N LYS A 224 12.75 10.19 1.97
CA LYS A 224 13.10 9.86 0.58
C LYS A 224 14.38 9.01 0.48
N SER A 225 15.40 9.33 1.28
CA SER A 225 16.64 8.56 1.33
C SER A 225 16.42 7.10 1.76
N ASN A 226 15.51 6.86 2.72
CA ASN A 226 15.13 5.52 3.15
C ASN A 226 14.33 4.80 2.07
N LEU A 227 13.39 5.50 1.41
CA LEU A 227 12.62 4.96 0.28
C LEU A 227 13.53 4.48 -0.84
N ILE A 228 14.53 5.30 -1.24
CA ILE A 228 15.50 4.94 -2.28
C ILE A 228 16.27 3.67 -1.89
N LYS A 229 16.75 3.58 -0.63
CA LYS A 229 17.46 2.39 -0.15
C LYS A 229 16.59 1.14 -0.18
N ILE A 230 15.35 1.25 0.30
CA ILE A 230 14.40 0.13 0.33
C ILE A 230 14.03 -0.30 -1.08
N CYS A 231 13.72 0.63 -1.98
CA CYS A 231 13.34 0.30 -3.36
C CYS A 231 14.48 -0.37 -4.15
N LYS A 232 15.75 -0.06 -3.83
CA LYS A 232 16.90 -0.77 -4.40
C LYS A 232 16.96 -2.24 -3.96
N LEU A 233 16.63 -2.52 -2.69
CA LEU A 233 16.61 -3.88 -2.14
C LEU A 233 15.33 -4.64 -2.50
N TYR A 234 14.21 -3.92 -2.59
CA TYR A 234 12.87 -4.46 -2.76
C TYR A 234 12.12 -3.75 -3.90
N PRO A 235 12.38 -4.09 -5.17
CA PRO A 235 11.80 -3.39 -6.33
C PRO A 235 10.26 -3.34 -6.37
N ASN A 236 9.58 -4.31 -5.75
CA ASN A 236 8.11 -4.33 -5.68
C ASN A 236 7.54 -3.14 -4.89
N ILE A 237 8.29 -2.63 -3.90
CA ILE A 237 7.90 -1.42 -3.16
C ILE A 237 7.86 -0.22 -4.11
N GLU A 238 8.84 -0.09 -5.01
CA GLU A 238 8.84 0.98 -6.01
C GLU A 238 7.64 0.87 -6.97
N LEU A 239 7.31 -0.33 -7.43
CA LEU A 239 6.11 -0.57 -8.24
C LEU A 239 4.84 -0.14 -7.51
N GLY A 240 4.75 -0.43 -6.20
CA GLY A 240 3.66 0.02 -5.35
C GLY A 240 3.57 1.55 -5.23
N LEU A 241 4.70 2.22 -5.08
CA LEU A 241 4.77 3.69 -5.06
C LEU A 241 4.33 4.29 -6.40
N ILE A 242 4.78 3.74 -7.54
CA ILE A 242 4.34 4.17 -8.86
C ILE A 242 2.81 4.18 -8.95
N ASP A 243 2.17 3.12 -8.48
CA ASP A 243 0.71 3.01 -8.53
C ASP A 243 0.04 4.02 -7.59
N LEU A 244 0.54 4.22 -6.37
CA LEU A 244 0.06 5.26 -5.45
C LEU A 244 0.10 6.65 -6.10
N TYR A 245 1.23 7.03 -6.71
CA TYR A 245 1.37 8.34 -7.34
C TYR A 245 0.53 8.51 -8.61
N LYS A 246 0.27 7.43 -9.36
CA LYS A 246 -0.67 7.47 -10.49
C LYS A 246 -2.09 7.81 -10.02
N ILE A 247 -2.56 7.16 -8.93
CA ILE A 247 -3.89 7.42 -8.36
C ILE A 247 -4.00 8.88 -7.91
N ARG A 248 -3.02 9.38 -7.15
CA ARG A 248 -3.02 10.76 -6.67
C ARG A 248 -3.10 11.79 -7.82
N LYS A 249 -2.36 11.57 -8.92
CA LYS A 249 -2.43 12.42 -10.10
C LYS A 249 -3.81 12.40 -10.78
N GLN A 250 -4.46 11.23 -10.82
CA GLN A 250 -5.78 11.06 -11.43
C GLN A 250 -6.89 11.72 -10.59
N SER A 251 -6.84 11.57 -9.27
CA SER A 251 -7.80 12.20 -8.35
C SER A 251 -7.75 13.74 -8.44
N GLY A 252 -6.57 14.31 -8.70
CA GLY A 252 -6.41 15.75 -8.95
C GLY A 252 -7.10 16.27 -10.22
N ASN A 253 -7.44 15.41 -11.17
CA ASN A 253 -8.09 15.79 -12.46
C ASN A 253 -9.59 15.46 -12.53
N GLY A 254 -10.24 15.05 -11.43
CA GLY A 254 -11.69 14.79 -11.38
C GLY A 254 -12.19 13.57 -12.16
N LYS A 255 -11.30 12.77 -12.76
CA LYS A 255 -11.63 11.51 -13.45
C LYS A 255 -10.86 10.36 -12.81
N VAL A 256 -11.48 9.73 -11.83
CA VAL A 256 -11.00 8.44 -11.32
C VAL A 256 -11.32 7.37 -12.39
N ARG A 257 -10.40 7.14 -13.32
CA ARG A 257 -10.46 5.92 -14.13
C ARG A 257 -9.93 4.77 -13.28
N SER A 258 -10.75 3.76 -13.08
CA SER A 258 -10.54 2.55 -12.28
C SER A 258 -9.47 1.58 -12.83
N SER A 259 -8.38 2.05 -13.40
CA SER A 259 -7.32 1.20 -13.96
C SER A 259 -6.19 0.91 -12.95
N VAL A 260 -6.46 1.05 -11.66
CA VAL A 260 -5.48 0.68 -10.64
C VAL A 260 -5.46 -0.84 -10.52
N ARG A 261 -4.30 -1.43 -10.69
CA ARG A 261 -4.11 -2.87 -10.50
C ARG A 261 -4.47 -3.23 -9.06
N LYS A 262 -5.51 -4.02 -8.88
CA LYS A 262 -5.98 -4.49 -7.56
C LYS A 262 -5.01 -5.45 -6.88
N ILE A 263 -4.07 -6.04 -7.63
CA ILE A 263 -3.19 -7.12 -7.20
C ILE A 263 -1.75 -6.72 -7.43
N GLY A 264 -0.91 -6.87 -6.39
CA GLY A 264 0.54 -6.65 -6.45
C GLY A 264 1.22 -7.64 -7.39
N ARG A 265 2.31 -7.21 -8.02
CA ARG A 265 3.16 -8.05 -8.85
C ARG A 265 4.57 -8.08 -8.29
N HIS A 266 5.16 -9.28 -8.29
CA HIS A 266 6.51 -9.54 -7.84
C HIS A 266 7.42 -9.75 -9.06
N GLN A 267 8.63 -9.20 -9.03
CA GLN A 267 9.64 -9.48 -10.05
C GLN A 267 10.35 -10.78 -9.67
N LEU A 268 9.83 -11.89 -10.19
CA LEU A 268 10.37 -13.23 -9.96
C LEU A 268 10.79 -13.80 -11.32
N PRO A 269 12.09 -13.97 -11.61
CA PRO A 269 12.58 -14.51 -12.86
C PRO A 269 12.47 -16.05 -12.87
N LEU A 270 11.26 -16.58 -12.92
CA LEU A 270 11.00 -18.01 -12.98
C LEU A 270 11.08 -18.50 -14.43
N ARG A 271 11.59 -19.73 -14.62
CA ARG A 271 11.48 -20.41 -15.90
C ARG A 271 10.03 -20.83 -16.12
N ILE A 272 9.50 -20.51 -17.32
CA ILE A 272 8.11 -20.71 -17.69
C ILE A 272 8.03 -21.55 -18.96
N ASN A 273 7.26 -22.64 -18.92
CA ASN A 273 6.88 -23.39 -20.11
C ASN A 273 5.39 -23.11 -20.40
N LEU A 274 5.11 -22.57 -21.58
CA LEU A 274 3.76 -22.30 -22.05
C LEU A 274 3.32 -23.43 -22.97
N HIS A 275 2.25 -24.12 -22.62
CA HIS A 275 1.64 -25.14 -23.47
C HIS A 275 0.43 -24.52 -24.17
N ILE A 276 0.57 -24.26 -25.46
CA ILE A 276 -0.41 -23.61 -26.34
C ILE A 276 -1.05 -24.63 -27.25
N PHE A 277 -2.37 -24.67 -27.26
CA PHE A 277 -3.15 -25.47 -28.20
C PHE A 277 -3.71 -24.52 -29.26
N THR A 278 -3.24 -24.66 -30.52
CA THR A 278 -3.67 -23.80 -31.62
C THR A 278 -4.97 -24.28 -32.24
N ASP A 279 -5.31 -25.55 -32.05
CA ASP A 279 -6.55 -26.15 -32.52
C ASP A 279 -7.16 -27.07 -31.46
N ALA A 280 -8.50 -27.15 -31.42
CA ALA A 280 -9.22 -27.99 -30.46
C ALA A 280 -8.92 -29.50 -30.61
N ASN A 281 -8.51 -29.92 -31.83
CA ASN A 281 -8.18 -31.32 -32.15
C ASN A 281 -6.68 -31.65 -32.06
N GLN A 282 -5.85 -30.68 -31.63
CA GLN A 282 -4.41 -30.87 -31.52
C GLN A 282 -4.07 -31.75 -30.31
N LYS A 283 -3.44 -32.92 -30.59
CA LYS A 283 -3.05 -33.88 -29.55
C LYS A 283 -1.86 -33.39 -28.70
N GLU A 284 -0.92 -32.65 -29.32
CA GLU A 284 0.29 -32.16 -28.64
C GLU A 284 0.32 -30.65 -28.63
N PRO A 285 0.58 -30.03 -27.47
CA PRO A 285 0.68 -28.58 -27.35
C PRO A 285 2.00 -28.07 -27.99
N LEU A 286 1.96 -26.87 -28.56
CA LEU A 286 3.16 -26.12 -28.85
C LEU A 286 3.75 -25.63 -27.50
N ILE A 287 4.99 -26.04 -27.21
CA ILE A 287 5.67 -25.64 -25.96
C ILE A 287 6.60 -24.48 -26.27
N LEU A 288 6.41 -23.36 -25.55
CA LEU A 288 7.24 -22.17 -25.62
C LEU A 288 7.94 -21.92 -24.29
N ASP A 289 9.26 -21.82 -24.33
CA ASP A 289 10.08 -21.50 -23.17
C ASP A 289 10.24 -20.00 -23.00
N GLY A 290 10.25 -19.56 -21.75
CA GLY A 290 10.46 -18.17 -21.42
C GLY A 290 10.76 -17.96 -19.93
N TYR A 291 10.82 -16.69 -19.55
CA TYR A 291 11.02 -16.28 -18.16
C TYR A 291 9.93 -15.32 -17.73
N SER A 292 9.49 -15.44 -16.49
CA SER A 292 8.59 -14.43 -15.93
C SER A 292 9.34 -13.12 -15.70
N ARG A 293 8.75 -12.01 -16.15
CA ARG A 293 9.19 -10.66 -15.80
C ARG A 293 8.60 -10.20 -14.49
N ASP A 294 7.30 -10.40 -14.37
CA ASP A 294 6.53 -10.10 -13.15
C ASP A 294 5.37 -11.07 -13.03
N ILE A 295 5.04 -11.46 -11.81
CA ILE A 295 3.98 -12.41 -11.49
C ILE A 295 3.15 -11.93 -10.30
N SER A 296 1.86 -12.29 -10.29
CA SER A 296 0.91 -12.03 -9.20
C SER A 296 -0.09 -13.17 -9.08
N ILE A 297 -0.91 -13.18 -8.03
CA ILE A 297 -2.03 -14.14 -7.90
C ILE A 297 -3.07 -14.02 -9.02
N GLY A 298 -3.11 -12.91 -9.76
CA GLY A 298 -4.05 -12.67 -10.86
C GLY A 298 -3.49 -12.89 -12.25
N GLY A 299 -2.17 -13.09 -12.40
CA GLY A 299 -1.54 -13.25 -13.71
C GLY A 299 -0.04 -13.01 -13.73
N LEU A 300 0.57 -13.16 -14.87
CA LEU A 300 2.01 -12.97 -15.07
C LEU A 300 2.33 -12.31 -16.42
N CYS A 301 3.54 -11.76 -16.50
CA CYS A 301 4.17 -11.35 -17.75
C CYS A 301 5.32 -12.31 -18.06
N VAL A 302 5.27 -12.97 -19.21
CA VAL A 302 6.33 -13.88 -19.70
C VAL A 302 7.10 -13.19 -20.82
N ILE A 303 8.41 -13.25 -20.75
CA ILE A 303 9.31 -12.90 -21.84
C ILE A 303 9.73 -14.20 -22.51
N LEU A 304 9.40 -14.35 -23.80
CA LEU A 304 9.77 -15.52 -24.57
C LEU A 304 11.19 -15.42 -25.11
N ASP A 305 11.83 -16.57 -25.21
CA ASP A 305 13.16 -16.68 -25.79
C ASP A 305 13.16 -16.24 -27.27
N GLY A 306 14.23 -15.55 -27.70
CA GLY A 306 14.31 -14.91 -29.02
C GLY A 306 14.20 -15.82 -30.24
N LYS A 307 14.21 -17.17 -30.05
CA LYS A 307 13.98 -18.18 -31.11
C LYS A 307 12.54 -18.19 -31.64
N TYR A 308 11.59 -17.54 -30.95
CA TYR A 308 10.16 -17.58 -31.30
C TYR A 308 9.65 -16.36 -32.08
N LYS A 309 10.48 -15.77 -32.94
CA LYS A 309 10.19 -14.51 -33.67
C LYS A 309 8.97 -14.55 -34.60
N SER A 310 8.61 -15.73 -35.10
CA SER A 310 7.52 -15.90 -36.08
C SER A 310 6.14 -16.17 -35.47
N ILE A 311 6.01 -16.10 -34.16
CA ILE A 311 4.82 -16.57 -33.44
C ILE A 311 3.85 -15.41 -33.08
N SER A 312 4.13 -14.16 -33.50
CA SER A 312 3.22 -13.03 -33.24
C SER A 312 1.78 -13.25 -33.71
N SER A 313 1.60 -13.95 -34.86
CA SER A 313 0.27 -14.30 -35.39
C SER A 313 -0.48 -15.37 -34.58
N ILE A 314 0.22 -16.22 -33.84
CA ILE A 314 -0.42 -17.26 -33.00
C ILE A 314 -1.14 -16.63 -31.80
N TYR A 315 -0.63 -15.54 -31.29
CA TYR A 315 -1.24 -14.86 -30.11
C TYR A 315 -2.55 -14.15 -30.43
N GLU A 316 -2.83 -13.86 -31.67
CA GLU A 316 -4.11 -13.29 -32.13
C GLU A 316 -5.22 -14.35 -32.15
N THR A 317 -4.86 -15.61 -32.40
CA THR A 317 -5.80 -16.74 -32.49
C THR A 317 -5.96 -17.51 -31.19
N VAL A 318 -4.90 -17.64 -30.40
CA VAL A 318 -4.90 -18.41 -29.16
C VAL A 318 -5.27 -17.54 -27.96
N LYS A 319 -6.38 -17.84 -27.32
CA LYS A 319 -6.88 -17.10 -26.15
C LYS A 319 -6.39 -17.66 -24.81
N THR A 320 -6.06 -18.95 -24.72
CA THR A 320 -5.76 -19.64 -23.47
C THR A 320 -4.50 -20.51 -23.60
N ALA A 321 -3.66 -20.50 -22.54
CA ALA A 321 -2.51 -21.40 -22.43
C ALA A 321 -2.50 -22.10 -21.05
N LYS A 322 -1.91 -23.30 -21.00
CA LYS A 322 -1.47 -23.90 -19.75
C LYS A 322 -0.05 -23.42 -19.47
N ILE A 323 0.18 -22.93 -18.26
CA ILE A 323 1.42 -22.29 -17.83
C ILE A 323 2.04 -23.18 -16.76
N GLU A 324 3.25 -23.63 -17.00
CA GLU A 324 4.05 -24.39 -16.06
C GLU A 324 5.21 -23.53 -15.58
N MET A 325 5.34 -23.37 -14.28
CA MET A 325 6.35 -22.53 -13.64
C MET A 325 7.28 -23.41 -12.80
N SER A 326 8.56 -23.45 -13.14
CA SER A 326 9.57 -24.17 -12.39
C SER A 326 10.03 -23.37 -11.18
N LEU A 327 9.99 -23.98 -10.01
CA LEU A 327 10.47 -23.39 -8.75
C LEU A 327 11.97 -23.72 -8.57
N PRO A 328 12.81 -22.79 -8.03
CA PRO A 328 14.25 -23.00 -7.92
C PRO A 328 14.66 -24.17 -7.03
N ASP A 329 13.89 -24.45 -5.98
CA ASP A 329 14.24 -25.40 -4.93
C ASP A 329 13.32 -26.62 -4.83
N GLU A 330 12.35 -26.77 -5.76
CA GLU A 330 11.39 -27.88 -5.72
C GLU A 330 11.33 -28.59 -7.06
N GLU A 331 11.31 -29.94 -7.03
CA GLU A 331 11.01 -30.78 -8.20
C GLU A 331 9.57 -30.58 -8.73
N LEU A 332 8.76 -29.79 -8.02
CA LEU A 332 7.36 -29.55 -8.34
C LEU A 332 7.20 -28.30 -9.19
N ALA A 333 6.74 -28.49 -10.43
CA ALA A 333 6.32 -27.38 -11.25
C ALA A 333 4.87 -26.95 -10.94
N LEU A 334 4.64 -25.66 -10.79
CA LEU A 334 3.32 -25.08 -10.63
C LEU A 334 2.60 -24.99 -11.98
N LYS A 335 1.43 -25.63 -12.10
CA LYS A 335 0.62 -25.64 -13.34
C LYS A 335 -0.64 -24.82 -13.17
N VAL A 336 -0.87 -23.83 -14.03
CA VAL A 336 -2.06 -22.97 -14.00
C VAL A 336 -2.53 -22.66 -15.42
N ALA A 337 -3.86 -22.53 -15.61
CA ALA A 337 -4.42 -22.04 -16.87
C ALA A 337 -4.58 -20.53 -16.84
N GLY A 338 -4.26 -19.87 -17.95
CA GLY A 338 -4.38 -18.43 -18.07
C GLY A 338 -4.80 -17.98 -19.47
N ASP A 339 -5.53 -16.87 -19.54
CA ASP A 339 -5.89 -16.22 -20.80
C ASP A 339 -4.82 -15.20 -21.17
N ILE A 340 -4.42 -15.20 -22.45
CA ILE A 340 -3.54 -14.17 -23.00
C ILE A 340 -4.36 -12.87 -23.09
N VAL A 341 -3.95 -11.83 -22.37
CA VAL A 341 -4.64 -10.54 -22.33
C VAL A 341 -3.95 -9.46 -23.16
N TRP A 342 -2.67 -9.64 -23.48
CA TRP A 342 -1.92 -8.78 -24.38
C TRP A 342 -0.64 -9.46 -24.85
N SER A 343 -0.16 -9.06 -26.03
CA SER A 343 1.16 -9.39 -26.56
C SER A 343 1.87 -8.12 -26.98
N ARG A 344 3.18 -8.06 -26.85
CA ARG A 344 4.02 -6.95 -27.34
C ARG A 344 5.37 -7.46 -27.80
N GLU A 345 5.80 -6.94 -28.95
CA GLU A 345 7.18 -7.08 -29.43
C GLU A 345 7.97 -5.83 -29.02
N PHE A 346 9.21 -6.01 -28.61
CA PHE A 346 10.14 -4.91 -28.35
C PHE A 346 11.58 -5.32 -28.63
N ASN A 347 12.42 -4.34 -28.92
CA ASN A 347 13.84 -4.56 -29.16
C ASN A 347 14.61 -4.42 -27.84
N TRP A 348 15.32 -5.49 -27.46
CA TRP A 348 16.24 -5.49 -26.32
C TRP A 348 17.64 -5.85 -26.78
N LYS A 349 18.63 -4.97 -26.59
CA LYS A 349 20.02 -5.19 -27.01
C LYS A 349 20.14 -5.71 -28.45
N LYS A 350 19.42 -5.09 -29.41
CA LYS A 350 19.34 -5.47 -30.82
C LYS A 350 18.66 -6.83 -31.14
N LYS A 351 18.03 -7.47 -30.15
CA LYS A 351 17.21 -8.68 -30.36
C LYS A 351 15.73 -8.34 -30.22
N LYS A 352 14.91 -8.87 -31.13
CA LYS A 352 13.45 -8.83 -30.99
C LYS A 352 13.03 -9.81 -29.90
N ILE A 353 12.26 -9.34 -28.94
CA ILE A 353 11.74 -10.12 -27.81
C ILE A 353 10.24 -9.99 -27.82
N VAL A 354 9.54 -11.08 -27.53
CA VAL A 354 8.09 -11.11 -27.38
C VAL A 354 7.75 -11.21 -25.90
N ALA A 355 6.89 -10.32 -25.40
CA ALA A 355 6.31 -10.40 -24.08
C ALA A 355 4.82 -10.69 -24.16
N LEU A 356 4.35 -11.62 -23.32
CA LEU A 356 2.96 -12.02 -23.21
C LEU A 356 2.46 -11.71 -21.79
N GLY A 357 1.30 -11.08 -21.70
CA GLY A 357 0.59 -10.89 -20.46
C GLY A 357 -0.54 -11.89 -20.30
N PHE A 358 -0.54 -12.62 -19.19
CA PHE A 358 -1.54 -13.61 -18.84
C PHE A 358 -2.41 -13.16 -17.70
N ARG A 359 -3.70 -13.51 -17.72
CA ARG A 359 -4.62 -13.49 -16.59
C ARG A 359 -4.92 -14.93 -16.21
N PHE A 360 -4.65 -15.33 -14.97
CA PHE A 360 -5.00 -16.66 -14.49
C PHE A 360 -6.52 -16.85 -14.41
N LYS A 361 -7.02 -18.02 -14.80
CA LYS A 361 -8.46 -18.33 -14.77
C LYS A 361 -8.94 -18.51 -13.33
N LYS A 362 -8.29 -19.37 -12.55
CA LYS A 362 -8.58 -19.59 -11.14
C LYS A 362 -7.33 -20.18 -10.48
N MET A 363 -6.97 -19.63 -9.34
CA MET A 363 -5.87 -20.11 -8.51
C MET A 363 -6.46 -20.61 -7.18
N SER A 364 -6.17 -21.85 -6.80
CA SER A 364 -6.67 -22.39 -5.52
C SER A 364 -6.04 -21.65 -4.33
N PRO A 365 -6.69 -21.59 -3.16
CA PRO A 365 -6.11 -20.98 -1.96
C PRO A 365 -4.76 -21.60 -1.54
N LYS A 366 -4.62 -22.94 -1.70
CA LYS A 366 -3.36 -23.65 -1.47
C LYS A 366 -2.25 -23.11 -2.38
N PHE A 367 -2.56 -22.91 -3.64
CA PHE A 367 -1.63 -22.40 -4.66
C PHE A 367 -1.24 -20.94 -4.39
N GLN A 368 -2.19 -20.11 -3.95
CA GLN A 368 -1.92 -18.73 -3.52
C GLN A 368 -0.95 -18.69 -2.33
N GLY A 369 -1.16 -19.55 -1.33
CA GLY A 369 -0.27 -19.68 -0.18
C GLY A 369 1.15 -20.09 -0.57
N MET A 370 1.29 -21.09 -1.43
CA MET A 370 2.58 -21.53 -1.97
C MET A 370 3.26 -20.40 -2.76
N PHE A 371 2.51 -19.67 -3.58
CA PHE A 371 3.01 -18.53 -4.34
C PHE A 371 3.59 -17.43 -3.43
N PHE A 372 2.91 -17.07 -2.35
CA PHE A 372 3.43 -16.07 -1.41
C PHE A 372 4.66 -16.56 -0.65
N MET A 373 4.69 -17.81 -0.23
CA MET A 373 5.88 -18.41 0.39
C MET A 373 7.09 -18.41 -0.55
N MET A 374 6.87 -18.76 -1.81
CA MET A 374 7.89 -18.72 -2.85
C MET A 374 8.36 -17.30 -3.13
N ALA A 375 7.45 -16.32 -3.23
CA ALA A 375 7.82 -14.93 -3.44
C ALA A 375 8.74 -14.42 -2.32
N ASP A 376 8.46 -14.79 -1.07
CA ASP A 376 9.32 -14.48 0.07
C ASP A 376 10.70 -15.17 -0.02
N SER A 377 10.74 -16.47 -0.35
CA SER A 377 12.00 -17.21 -0.39
C SER A 377 12.92 -16.77 -1.53
N ILE A 378 12.38 -16.59 -2.74
CA ILE A 378 13.20 -16.24 -3.92
C ILE A 378 13.63 -14.78 -3.91
N CYS A 379 12.76 -13.86 -3.47
CA CYS A 379 13.10 -12.45 -3.50
C CYS A 379 14.16 -12.06 -2.47
N TYR A 380 14.26 -12.78 -1.33
CA TYR A 380 14.96 -12.24 -0.16
C TYR A 380 15.86 -13.21 0.60
N ASN A 381 15.87 -14.50 0.25
CA ASN A 381 16.78 -15.48 0.87
C ASN A 381 18.08 -15.70 0.06
N GLY A 382 18.28 -14.98 -1.02
CA GLY A 382 19.44 -15.09 -1.90
C GLY A 382 20.55 -14.06 -1.65
N GLY A 383 20.69 -13.55 -0.41
CA GLY A 383 21.73 -12.60 -0.03
C GLY A 383 22.57 -13.10 1.11
#